data_590479c8897e884313ded3d13ed63724
#
_entry.id   590479c8897e884313ded3d13ed63724
#
_cell.length_a   1.000
_cell.length_b   1.000
_cell.length_c   1.000
_cell.angle_alpha   90.00
_cell.angle_beta   90.00
_cell.angle_gamma   90.00
#
_symmetry.space_group_name_H-M   'P 1'
#
loop_
_entity.id
_entity.type
_entity.pdbx_description
1 polymer ?
#
loop_
_entity_poly.entity_id
_entity_poly.type
_entity_poly.pdbx_seq_one_letter_code
_entity_poly.pdbx_strand_id
1 'polypeptide(L)'
;MNKSHLTILLLSATVALFGCNRDGNKSITPKENGLPRAESTAGQSQIAYVDVDSLMTRLEMCKEAKGRLEAKSQKYAKEVQGKEQAFQQAYAEFAKKMQSSGYPSQAEYEAAQQRLQHMQTQGAQLQEKYAMELQKEQDAFNESLHDSLQQYIKMLNSEGRYSMILAKSGDNILYANPAMDITDEVVKGMNKRWSKRK
;
A
#
# COMPACT_ATOMS: atom_id res chain seq x y z
N MET A 1 17.96 22.38 31.78
CA MET A 1 19.31 22.84 32.14
C MET A 1 20.26 21.71 31.88
N ASN A 2 21.02 21.76 30.80
CA ASN A 2 22.45 21.55 30.70
C ASN A 2 22.88 21.71 29.24
N LYS A 3 23.61 22.80 29.04
CA LYS A 3 24.34 23.15 27.82
C LYS A 3 25.74 22.51 27.90
N SER A 4 26.23 21.98 26.78
CA SER A 4 27.69 21.77 26.57
C SER A 4 27.92 21.86 25.06
N HIS A 5 28.34 23.00 24.56
CA HIS A 5 29.65 23.49 24.10
C HIS A 5 30.38 22.48 23.19
N LEU A 6 30.27 22.60 21.85
CA LEU A 6 31.05 23.39 20.91
C LEU A 6 32.57 23.36 21.17
N THR A 7 33.31 22.67 20.30
CA THR A 7 34.71 22.98 20.01
C THR A 7 35.00 22.81 18.51
N ILE A 8 35.19 23.94 17.87
CA ILE A 8 35.75 24.17 16.54
C ILE A 8 37.26 23.92 16.62
N LEU A 9 37.80 23.12 15.72
CA LEU A 9 39.24 23.06 15.50
C LEU A 9 39.54 23.36 14.04
N LEU A 10 39.92 24.64 13.83
CA LEU A 10 40.54 25.12 12.59
C LEU A 10 41.98 24.59 12.54
N LEU A 11 42.36 23.95 11.46
CA LEU A 11 43.75 23.70 11.12
C LEU A 11 44.04 24.24 9.72
N SER A 12 44.70 25.34 9.71
CA SER A 12 45.32 26.01 8.57
C SER A 12 46.68 25.36 8.26
N ALA A 13 46.95 25.06 7.00
CA ALA A 13 48.31 24.83 6.51
C ALA A 13 48.38 25.19 5.00
N THR A 14 48.81 26.34 4.76
CA THR A 14 49.96 26.92 4.02
C THR A 14 50.30 26.30 2.64
N VAL A 15 50.18 27.19 1.71
CA VAL A 15 50.66 27.28 0.34
C VAL A 15 52.15 26.95 0.20
N ALA A 16 52.48 26.16 -0.82
CA ALA A 16 53.78 26.20 -1.45
C ALA A 16 53.63 26.26 -2.98
N LEU A 17 53.84 27.44 -3.52
CA LEU A 17 54.02 27.72 -4.94
C LEU A 17 55.43 27.23 -5.36
N PHE A 18 55.48 26.29 -6.29
CA PHE A 18 56.65 26.14 -7.16
C PHE A 18 56.18 26.26 -8.61
N GLY A 19 56.45 27.40 -9.17
CA GLY A 19 56.41 27.58 -10.60
C GLY A 19 57.67 27.01 -11.23
N CYS A 20 57.52 26.33 -12.36
CA CYS A 20 58.54 26.24 -13.40
C CYS A 20 57.81 26.16 -14.76
N ASN A 21 58.13 27.15 -15.52
CA ASN A 21 57.82 27.39 -16.89
C ASN A 21 58.59 26.39 -17.80
N ARG A 22 57.93 25.80 -18.80
CA ARG A 22 58.49 25.83 -20.19
C ARG A 22 57.74 24.95 -21.16
N ASP A 23 57.23 25.62 -22.16
CA ASP A 23 57.01 25.20 -23.55
C ASP A 23 56.88 23.72 -23.92
N GLY A 24 55.72 23.39 -24.48
CA GLY A 24 55.49 22.14 -25.19
C GLY A 24 54.02 21.95 -25.54
N ASN A 25 53.58 22.67 -26.58
CA ASN A 25 52.26 22.49 -27.17
C ASN A 25 52.08 21.02 -27.64
N LYS A 26 51.40 20.23 -26.81
CA LYS A 26 50.72 19.00 -27.23
C LYS A 26 49.35 19.01 -26.59
N SER A 27 48.39 19.31 -27.41
CA SER A 27 46.96 19.10 -27.15
C SER A 27 46.73 17.67 -26.67
N ILE A 28 46.63 17.49 -25.36
CA ILE A 28 46.16 16.22 -24.76
C ILE A 28 44.64 16.36 -24.70
N THR A 29 43.96 15.94 -25.74
CA THR A 29 42.54 15.60 -25.64
C THR A 29 42.41 14.49 -24.60
N PRO A 30 41.55 14.64 -23.54
CA PRO A 30 41.23 13.55 -22.66
C PRO A 30 40.62 12.44 -23.53
N LYS A 31 41.27 11.30 -23.62
CA LYS A 31 40.64 10.09 -24.08
C LYS A 31 39.50 9.78 -23.13
N GLU A 32 38.34 10.17 -23.54
CA GLU A 32 37.09 9.69 -22.96
C GLU A 32 37.11 8.18 -23.14
N ASN A 33 37.40 7.47 -22.04
CA ASN A 33 37.17 6.03 -21.96
C ASN A 33 35.64 5.85 -22.02
N GLY A 34 35.12 5.96 -23.24
CA GLY A 34 33.76 5.59 -23.52
C GLY A 34 33.59 4.12 -23.13
N LEU A 35 32.86 3.88 -22.09
CA LEU A 35 32.20 2.59 -21.93
C LEU A 35 31.60 2.21 -23.29
N PRO A 36 31.72 0.98 -23.76
CA PRO A 36 31.16 0.58 -25.03
C PRO A 36 29.66 0.93 -25.01
N ARG A 37 29.32 1.98 -25.77
CA ARG A 37 27.93 2.30 -26.06
C ARG A 37 27.43 1.08 -26.83
N ALA A 38 26.60 0.28 -26.20
CA ALA A 38 25.88 -0.78 -26.88
C ALA A 38 25.16 -0.09 -28.06
N GLU A 39 25.66 -0.33 -29.27
CA GLU A 39 24.97 0.03 -30.51
C GLU A 39 23.66 -0.74 -30.49
N SER A 40 22.57 -0.05 -30.19
CA SER A 40 21.23 -0.58 -30.32
C SER A 40 20.91 -0.71 -31.82
N THR A 41 21.39 -1.77 -32.41
CA THR A 41 20.88 -2.28 -33.65
C THR A 41 19.65 -3.11 -33.39
N ALA A 42 18.59 -2.67 -34.00
CA ALA A 42 17.25 -3.26 -34.14
C ALA A 42 16.17 -2.62 -33.27
N GLY A 43 15.18 -2.05 -33.93
CA GLY A 43 13.84 -1.68 -33.46
C GLY A 43 13.80 -1.01 -32.09
N GLN A 44 13.51 0.28 -32.04
CA GLN A 44 13.47 1.05 -30.79
C GLN A 44 12.70 0.25 -29.72
N SER A 45 13.47 -0.30 -28.78
CA SER A 45 12.96 -1.03 -27.62
C SER A 45 12.18 -0.04 -26.77
N GLN A 46 10.87 0.05 -26.97
CA GLN A 46 10.05 1.03 -26.27
C GLN A 46 9.84 0.54 -24.84
N ILE A 47 10.16 1.41 -23.90
CA ILE A 47 9.78 1.22 -22.50
C ILE A 47 8.48 1.99 -22.29
N ALA A 48 7.53 1.40 -21.56
CA ALA A 48 6.30 2.06 -21.15
C ALA A 48 6.14 1.97 -19.64
N TYR A 49 5.23 2.76 -19.08
CA TYR A 49 4.81 2.60 -17.70
C TYR A 49 3.30 2.69 -17.53
N VAL A 50 2.84 2.13 -16.44
CA VAL A 50 1.45 2.17 -16.00
C VAL A 50 1.43 2.74 -14.59
N ASP A 51 0.68 3.82 -14.38
CA ASP A 51 0.47 4.44 -13.07
C ASP A 51 -0.57 3.62 -12.28
N VAL A 52 -0.08 2.86 -11.29
CA VAL A 52 -0.90 1.94 -10.51
C VAL A 52 -1.90 2.70 -9.62
N ASP A 53 -1.52 3.87 -9.11
CA ASP A 53 -2.40 4.68 -8.26
C ASP A 53 -3.60 5.20 -9.08
N SER A 54 -3.35 5.59 -10.33
CA SER A 54 -4.42 5.91 -11.29
C SER A 54 -5.29 4.70 -11.63
N LEU A 55 -4.70 3.50 -11.79
CA LEU A 55 -5.48 2.27 -12.01
C LEU A 55 -6.46 2.01 -10.86
N MET A 56 -5.99 2.09 -9.62
CA MET A 56 -6.80 1.83 -8.43
C MET A 56 -8.04 2.72 -8.33
N THR A 57 -7.97 3.94 -8.84
CA THR A 57 -9.09 4.89 -8.81
C THR A 57 -10.02 4.79 -10.02
N ARG A 58 -9.53 4.29 -11.16
CA ARG A 58 -10.22 4.35 -12.46
C ARG A 58 -10.77 3.01 -12.95
N LEU A 59 -10.27 1.89 -12.42
CA LEU A 59 -10.78 0.57 -12.78
C LEU A 59 -12.13 0.31 -12.10
N GLU A 60 -13.13 -0.13 -12.89
CA GLU A 60 -14.45 -0.46 -12.37
C GLU A 60 -14.41 -1.61 -11.36
N MET A 61 -13.54 -2.61 -11.58
CA MET A 61 -13.33 -3.70 -10.62
C MET A 61 -12.84 -3.19 -9.26
N CYS A 62 -12.01 -2.15 -9.24
CA CYS A 62 -11.50 -1.53 -7.99
C CYS A 62 -12.61 -0.76 -7.28
N LYS A 63 -13.40 0.02 -8.01
CA LYS A 63 -14.54 0.77 -7.45
C LYS A 63 -15.57 -0.17 -6.83
N GLU A 64 -15.89 -1.25 -7.52
CA GLU A 64 -16.84 -2.26 -7.03
C GLU A 64 -16.31 -3.01 -5.80
N ALA A 65 -15.03 -3.41 -5.81
CA ALA A 65 -14.41 -4.05 -4.67
C ALA A 65 -14.39 -3.12 -3.44
N LYS A 66 -14.03 -1.84 -3.64
CA LYS A 66 -14.08 -0.83 -2.59
C LYS A 66 -15.49 -0.69 -2.00
N GLY A 67 -16.50 -0.51 -2.83
CA GLY A 67 -17.90 -0.39 -2.38
C GLY A 67 -18.38 -1.64 -1.62
N ARG A 68 -17.97 -2.84 -2.07
CA ARG A 68 -18.29 -4.10 -1.40
C ARG A 68 -17.62 -4.21 -0.04
N LEU A 69 -16.33 -3.87 0.06
CA LEU A 69 -15.58 -3.88 1.32
C LEU A 69 -16.13 -2.84 2.31
N GLU A 70 -16.46 -1.63 1.84
CA GLU A 70 -17.08 -0.59 2.66
C GLU A 70 -18.44 -1.02 3.22
N ALA A 71 -19.30 -1.58 2.40
CA ALA A 71 -20.61 -2.10 2.83
C ALA A 71 -20.47 -3.22 3.85
N LYS A 72 -19.52 -4.13 3.64
CA LYS A 72 -19.22 -5.23 4.57
C LYS A 72 -18.66 -4.73 5.88
N SER A 73 -17.72 -3.77 5.85
CA SER A 73 -17.18 -3.12 7.04
C SER A 73 -18.26 -2.43 7.86
N GLN A 74 -19.15 -1.68 7.23
CA GLN A 74 -20.28 -1.03 7.90
C GLN A 74 -21.23 -2.04 8.54
N LYS A 75 -21.53 -3.15 7.85
CA LYS A 75 -22.34 -4.23 8.42
C LYS A 75 -21.68 -4.81 9.67
N TYR A 76 -20.40 -5.14 9.60
CA TYR A 76 -19.65 -5.71 10.71
C TYR A 76 -19.55 -4.75 11.90
N ALA A 77 -19.31 -3.46 11.63
CA ALA A 77 -19.31 -2.44 12.67
C ALA A 77 -20.65 -2.37 13.43
N LYS A 78 -21.77 -2.43 12.70
CA LYS A 78 -23.12 -2.46 13.32
C LYS A 78 -23.34 -3.70 14.17
N GLU A 79 -22.90 -4.87 13.73
CA GLU A 79 -23.05 -6.12 14.49
C GLU A 79 -22.21 -6.11 15.78
N VAL A 80 -20.96 -5.62 15.69
CA VAL A 80 -20.09 -5.45 16.88
C VAL A 80 -20.71 -4.45 17.85
N GLN A 81 -21.16 -3.29 17.35
CA GLN A 81 -21.84 -2.29 18.16
C GLN A 81 -23.09 -2.84 18.87
N GLY A 82 -23.88 -3.64 18.15
CA GLY A 82 -25.06 -4.29 18.75
C GLY A 82 -24.71 -5.26 19.89
N LYS A 83 -23.60 -6.01 19.75
CA LYS A 83 -23.10 -6.88 20.84
C LYS A 83 -22.60 -6.08 22.03
N GLU A 84 -21.88 -4.99 21.79
CA GLU A 84 -21.42 -4.10 22.85
C GLU A 84 -22.59 -3.46 23.61
N GLN A 85 -23.61 -2.95 22.91
CA GLN A 85 -24.81 -2.40 23.51
C GLN A 85 -25.54 -3.45 24.38
N ALA A 86 -25.67 -4.68 23.88
CA ALA A 86 -26.29 -5.77 24.64
C ALA A 86 -25.48 -6.12 25.90
N PHE A 87 -24.14 -6.10 25.80
CA PHE A 87 -23.28 -6.29 26.96
C PHE A 87 -23.46 -5.17 27.99
N GLN A 88 -23.47 -3.92 27.59
CA GLN A 88 -23.67 -2.77 28.48
C GLN A 88 -25.01 -2.81 29.19
N GLN A 89 -26.08 -3.21 28.51
CA GLN A 89 -27.40 -3.40 29.10
C GLN A 89 -27.38 -4.52 30.15
N ALA A 90 -26.81 -5.67 29.79
CA ALA A 90 -26.72 -6.81 30.71
C ALA A 90 -25.88 -6.48 31.96
N TYR A 91 -24.80 -5.72 31.78
CA TYR A 91 -23.96 -5.24 32.85
C TYR A 91 -24.71 -4.25 33.76
N ALA A 92 -25.47 -3.31 33.20
CA ALA A 92 -26.28 -2.38 33.98
C ALA A 92 -27.37 -3.09 34.79
N GLU A 93 -28.01 -4.11 34.20
CA GLU A 93 -28.99 -4.95 34.93
C GLU A 93 -28.33 -5.74 36.08
N PHE A 94 -27.15 -6.31 35.82
CA PHE A 94 -26.38 -6.99 36.85
C PHE A 94 -26.04 -6.05 38.03
N ALA A 95 -25.49 -4.86 37.71
CA ALA A 95 -25.12 -3.85 38.70
C ALA A 95 -26.36 -3.38 39.53
N LYS A 96 -27.49 -3.16 38.85
CA LYS A 96 -28.75 -2.78 39.52
C LYS A 96 -29.24 -3.86 40.50
N LYS A 97 -29.18 -5.13 40.09
CA LYS A 97 -29.55 -6.26 41.00
C LYS A 97 -28.63 -6.30 42.20
N MET A 98 -27.33 -6.11 42.02
CA MET A 98 -26.39 -6.09 43.15
C MET A 98 -26.66 -4.95 44.15
N GLN A 99 -27.12 -3.78 43.66
CA GLN A 99 -27.42 -2.63 44.53
C GLN A 99 -28.75 -2.75 45.26
N SER A 100 -29.73 -3.48 44.73
CA SER A 100 -31.07 -3.58 45.31
C SER A 100 -31.19 -4.74 46.31
N SER A 101 -31.45 -5.94 45.86
CA SER A 101 -31.71 -7.12 46.71
C SER A 101 -30.67 -8.23 46.53
N GLY A 102 -29.74 -8.04 45.62
CA GLY A 102 -28.80 -9.09 45.18
C GLY A 102 -29.48 -10.19 44.36
N TYR A 103 -28.77 -11.29 44.23
CA TYR A 103 -29.30 -12.48 43.58
C TYR A 103 -29.91 -13.44 44.64
N PRO A 104 -31.04 -14.09 44.31
CA PRO A 104 -31.72 -14.99 45.24
C PRO A 104 -30.86 -16.18 45.68
N SER A 105 -29.90 -16.59 44.88
CA SER A 105 -28.99 -17.69 45.23
C SER A 105 -27.58 -17.42 44.66
N GLN A 106 -26.57 -18.08 45.23
CA GLN A 106 -25.20 -18.05 44.75
C GLN A 106 -25.10 -18.58 43.30
N ALA A 107 -25.87 -19.62 42.98
CA ALA A 107 -25.91 -20.19 41.64
C ALA A 107 -26.39 -19.17 40.57
N GLU A 108 -27.40 -18.37 40.89
CA GLU A 108 -27.90 -17.33 39.96
C GLU A 108 -26.91 -16.17 39.80
N TYR A 109 -26.20 -15.82 40.87
CA TYR A 109 -25.13 -14.83 40.79
C TYR A 109 -23.99 -15.30 39.88
N GLU A 110 -23.51 -16.53 40.07
CA GLU A 110 -22.46 -17.12 39.26
C GLU A 110 -22.88 -17.26 37.78
N ALA A 111 -24.10 -17.67 37.52
CA ALA A 111 -24.66 -17.75 36.17
C ALA A 111 -24.70 -16.37 35.49
N ALA A 112 -25.05 -15.31 36.23
CA ALA A 112 -25.05 -13.94 35.69
C ALA A 112 -23.63 -13.45 35.38
N GLN A 113 -22.65 -13.74 36.24
CA GLN A 113 -21.25 -13.44 35.98
C GLN A 113 -20.72 -14.19 34.72
N GLN A 114 -20.99 -15.48 34.65
CA GLN A 114 -20.58 -16.30 33.50
C GLN A 114 -21.20 -15.78 32.20
N ARG A 115 -22.47 -15.36 32.25
CA ARG A 115 -23.13 -14.74 31.08
C ARG A 115 -22.42 -13.48 30.60
N LEU A 116 -22.08 -12.58 31.52
CA LEU A 116 -21.35 -11.36 31.19
C LEU A 116 -19.96 -11.66 30.58
N GLN A 117 -19.22 -12.58 31.19
CA GLN A 117 -17.92 -13.01 30.66
C GLN A 117 -18.04 -13.63 29.26
N HIS A 118 -19.08 -14.47 29.07
CA HIS A 118 -19.35 -15.06 27.75
C HIS A 118 -19.69 -14.00 26.71
N MET A 119 -20.52 -13.01 27.02
CA MET A 119 -20.87 -11.91 26.13
C MET A 119 -19.63 -11.10 25.76
N GLN A 120 -18.76 -10.78 26.69
CA GLN A 120 -17.50 -10.08 26.44
C GLN A 120 -16.58 -10.88 25.52
N THR A 121 -16.40 -12.17 25.79
CA THR A 121 -15.57 -13.05 24.94
C THR A 121 -16.14 -13.18 23.55
N GLN A 122 -17.46 -13.34 23.40
CA GLN A 122 -18.12 -13.39 22.09
C GLN A 122 -17.93 -12.09 21.30
N GLY A 123 -18.02 -10.93 21.98
CA GLY A 123 -17.79 -9.63 21.34
C GLY A 123 -16.37 -9.51 20.79
N ALA A 124 -15.37 -9.89 21.59
CA ALA A 124 -13.97 -9.87 21.18
C ALA A 124 -13.68 -10.84 20.01
N GLN A 125 -14.17 -12.06 20.09
CA GLN A 125 -14.02 -13.06 19.03
C GLN A 125 -14.69 -12.63 17.71
N LEU A 126 -15.86 -11.99 17.82
CA LEU A 126 -16.56 -11.48 16.63
C LEU A 126 -15.77 -10.37 15.95
N GLN A 127 -15.20 -9.45 16.73
CA GLN A 127 -14.37 -8.37 16.21
C GLN A 127 -13.11 -8.90 15.50
N GLU A 128 -12.42 -9.86 16.11
CA GLU A 128 -11.25 -10.52 15.52
C GLU A 128 -11.62 -11.25 14.22
N LYS A 129 -12.69 -12.04 14.25
CA LYS A 129 -13.21 -12.75 13.08
C LYS A 129 -13.47 -11.78 11.91
N TYR A 130 -14.14 -10.66 12.16
CA TYR A 130 -14.47 -9.70 11.13
C TYR A 130 -13.25 -8.96 10.58
N ALA A 131 -12.27 -8.66 11.44
CA ALA A 131 -10.99 -8.11 10.99
C ALA A 131 -10.27 -9.08 10.03
N MET A 132 -10.19 -10.36 10.39
CA MET A 132 -9.59 -11.38 9.54
C MET A 132 -10.35 -11.59 8.22
N GLU A 133 -11.68 -11.57 8.24
CA GLU A 133 -12.49 -11.72 7.02
C GLU A 133 -12.30 -10.54 6.05
N LEU A 134 -12.25 -9.30 6.56
CA LEU A 134 -11.98 -8.11 5.73
C LEU A 134 -10.57 -8.16 5.14
N GLN A 135 -9.57 -8.54 5.94
CA GLN A 135 -8.20 -8.69 5.47
C GLN A 135 -8.12 -9.74 4.37
N LYS A 136 -8.69 -10.92 4.59
CA LYS A 136 -8.72 -11.99 3.59
C LYS A 136 -9.37 -11.56 2.27
N GLU A 137 -10.46 -10.80 2.34
CA GLU A 137 -11.13 -10.30 1.13
C GLU A 137 -10.29 -9.25 0.41
N GLN A 138 -9.59 -8.38 1.16
CA GLN A 138 -8.65 -7.42 0.59
C GLN A 138 -7.49 -8.12 -0.12
N ASP A 139 -6.89 -9.13 0.51
CA ASP A 139 -5.77 -9.88 -0.05
C ASP A 139 -6.18 -10.62 -1.33
N ALA A 140 -7.33 -11.31 -1.29
CA ALA A 140 -7.87 -12.00 -2.47
C ALA A 140 -8.19 -11.01 -3.62
N PHE A 141 -8.66 -9.81 -3.31
CA PHE A 141 -8.86 -8.77 -4.31
C PHE A 141 -7.53 -8.29 -4.91
N ASN A 142 -6.52 -8.05 -4.09
CA ASN A 142 -5.19 -7.60 -4.55
C ASN A 142 -4.56 -8.64 -5.48
N GLU A 143 -4.64 -9.92 -5.13
CA GLU A 143 -4.18 -11.04 -5.98
C GLU A 143 -4.95 -11.06 -7.32
N SER A 144 -6.27 -10.99 -7.27
CA SER A 144 -7.12 -10.98 -8.49
C SER A 144 -6.84 -9.77 -9.39
N LEU A 145 -6.59 -8.60 -8.81
CA LEU A 145 -6.23 -7.40 -9.56
C LEU A 145 -4.85 -7.57 -10.22
N HIS A 146 -3.87 -8.04 -9.47
CA HIS A 146 -2.52 -8.31 -9.98
C HIS A 146 -2.56 -9.28 -11.17
N ASP A 147 -3.23 -10.40 -11.03
CA ASP A 147 -3.37 -11.40 -12.09
C ASP A 147 -4.10 -10.85 -13.32
N SER A 148 -5.19 -10.10 -13.08
CA SER A 148 -5.96 -9.47 -14.17
C SER A 148 -5.12 -8.46 -14.94
N LEU A 149 -4.32 -7.66 -14.24
CA LEU A 149 -3.40 -6.69 -14.83
C LEU A 149 -2.31 -7.40 -15.63
N GLN A 150 -1.65 -8.40 -15.05
CA GLN A 150 -0.60 -9.15 -15.73
C GLN A 150 -1.11 -9.85 -17.00
N GLN A 151 -2.26 -10.50 -16.93
CA GLN A 151 -2.88 -11.12 -18.08
C GLN A 151 -3.23 -10.10 -19.16
N TYR A 152 -3.73 -8.93 -18.75
CA TYR A 152 -4.05 -7.86 -19.70
C TYR A 152 -2.79 -7.31 -20.37
N ILE A 153 -1.74 -7.02 -19.61
CA ILE A 153 -0.45 -6.53 -20.14
C ILE A 153 0.18 -7.53 -21.12
N LYS A 154 0.17 -8.83 -20.80
CA LYS A 154 0.66 -9.88 -21.72
C LYS A 154 -0.11 -9.86 -23.06
N MET A 155 -1.42 -9.70 -22.99
CA MET A 155 -2.26 -9.61 -24.19
C MET A 155 -1.99 -8.31 -24.98
N LEU A 156 -1.89 -7.17 -24.28
CA LEU A 156 -1.61 -5.86 -24.88
C LEU A 156 -0.27 -5.86 -25.60
N ASN A 157 0.71 -6.54 -25.05
CA ASN A 157 2.06 -6.62 -25.59
C ASN A 157 2.34 -7.91 -26.40
N SER A 158 1.30 -8.56 -26.90
CA SER A 158 1.46 -9.83 -27.67
C SER A 158 2.32 -9.69 -28.94
N GLU A 159 2.33 -8.51 -29.54
CA GLU A 159 3.14 -8.19 -30.71
C GLU A 159 4.55 -7.67 -30.36
N GLY A 160 4.92 -7.65 -29.08
CA GLY A 160 6.25 -7.20 -28.64
C GLY A 160 6.51 -5.70 -28.81
N ARG A 161 5.47 -4.86 -28.80
CA ARG A 161 5.57 -3.41 -28.94
C ARG A 161 6.48 -2.78 -27.87
N TYR A 162 6.44 -3.29 -26.66
CA TYR A 162 7.26 -2.83 -25.54
C TYR A 162 8.24 -3.91 -25.11
N SER A 163 9.49 -3.53 -24.90
CA SER A 163 10.50 -4.42 -24.30
C SER A 163 10.35 -4.50 -22.80
N MET A 164 9.78 -3.45 -22.19
CA MET A 164 9.56 -3.37 -20.76
C MET A 164 8.33 -2.50 -20.46
N ILE A 165 7.50 -2.96 -19.54
CA ILE A 165 6.39 -2.17 -18.99
C ILE A 165 6.59 -2.12 -17.48
N LEU A 166 6.76 -0.91 -16.95
CA LEU A 166 7.03 -0.65 -15.54
C LEU A 166 5.73 -0.28 -14.81
N ALA A 167 5.61 -0.70 -13.56
CA ALA A 167 4.59 -0.19 -12.66
C ALA A 167 5.12 1.07 -11.98
N LYS A 168 4.41 2.21 -12.12
CA LYS A 168 4.67 3.43 -11.37
C LYS A 168 3.72 3.47 -10.17
N SER A 169 4.28 3.55 -8.96
CA SER A 169 3.52 3.72 -7.72
C SER A 169 4.34 4.55 -6.73
N GLY A 170 3.73 5.55 -6.13
CA GLY A 170 4.45 6.51 -5.30
C GLY A 170 5.67 7.10 -6.02
N ASP A 171 6.82 7.12 -5.34
CA ASP A 171 8.06 7.74 -5.81
C ASP A 171 9.07 6.74 -6.43
N ASN A 172 8.66 5.54 -6.81
CA ASN A 172 9.56 4.53 -7.37
C ASN A 172 10.12 4.92 -8.76
N ILE A 173 9.43 5.81 -9.48
CA ILE A 173 9.88 6.43 -10.73
C ILE A 173 9.84 7.95 -10.55
N LEU A 174 11.01 8.57 -10.39
CA LEU A 174 11.11 10.02 -10.17
C LEU A 174 10.77 10.84 -11.42
N TYR A 175 11.08 10.32 -12.58
CA TYR A 175 10.79 10.95 -13.87
C TYR A 175 10.54 9.90 -14.94
N ALA A 176 9.50 10.09 -15.73
CA ALA A 176 9.27 9.39 -16.96
C ALA A 176 8.65 10.36 -18.01
N ASN A 177 9.01 10.16 -19.28
CA ASN A 177 8.37 10.94 -20.32
C ASN A 177 6.87 10.58 -20.41
N PRO A 178 5.96 11.58 -20.42
CA PRO A 178 4.51 11.32 -20.53
C PRO A 178 4.12 10.50 -21.77
N ALA A 179 4.89 10.57 -22.85
CA ALA A 179 4.66 9.74 -24.04
C ALA A 179 4.85 8.23 -23.82
N MET A 180 5.46 7.84 -22.69
CA MET A 180 5.64 6.43 -22.28
C MET A 180 4.49 5.93 -21.39
N ASP A 181 3.55 6.81 -21.04
CA ASP A 181 2.39 6.47 -20.19
C ASP A 181 1.32 5.73 -21.00
N ILE A 182 1.09 4.46 -20.65
CA ILE A 182 0.03 3.64 -21.27
C ILE A 182 -1.14 3.39 -20.30
N THR A 183 -1.22 4.12 -19.20
CA THR A 183 -2.25 3.94 -18.17
C THR A 183 -3.65 4.04 -18.74
N ASP A 184 -3.91 5.02 -19.61
CA ASP A 184 -5.23 5.21 -20.24
C ASP A 184 -5.63 4.03 -21.12
N GLU A 185 -4.69 3.50 -21.89
CA GLU A 185 -4.90 2.32 -22.75
C GLU A 185 -5.25 1.09 -21.89
N VAL A 186 -4.51 0.90 -20.79
CA VAL A 186 -4.73 -0.20 -19.85
C VAL A 186 -6.08 -0.06 -19.15
N VAL A 187 -6.42 1.12 -18.62
CA VAL A 187 -7.72 1.38 -17.97
C VAL A 187 -8.89 1.08 -18.91
N LYS A 188 -8.86 1.64 -20.11
CA LYS A 188 -9.93 1.44 -21.11
C LYS A 188 -10.11 -0.05 -21.45
N GLY A 189 -9.02 -0.74 -21.67
CA GLY A 189 -9.08 -2.13 -22.07
C GLY A 189 -9.50 -3.07 -20.95
N MET A 190 -9.00 -2.87 -19.74
CA MET A 190 -9.41 -3.65 -18.58
C MET A 190 -10.88 -3.42 -18.24
N ASN A 191 -11.37 -2.17 -18.25
CA ASN A 191 -12.78 -1.87 -18.00
C ASN A 191 -13.70 -2.49 -19.07
N LYS A 192 -13.28 -2.47 -20.34
CA LYS A 192 -14.02 -3.15 -21.42
C LYS A 192 -14.10 -4.66 -21.22
N ARG A 193 -13.03 -5.29 -20.71
CA ARG A 193 -13.04 -6.73 -20.37
C ARG A 193 -13.90 -7.02 -19.16
N TRP A 194 -13.85 -6.16 -18.15
CA TRP A 194 -14.65 -6.30 -16.94
C TRP A 194 -16.16 -6.25 -17.27
N SER A 195 -16.60 -5.28 -18.07
CA SER A 195 -18.02 -5.14 -18.46
C SER A 195 -18.55 -6.34 -19.26
N LYS A 196 -17.71 -7.09 -19.96
CA LYS A 196 -18.11 -8.31 -20.70
C LYS A 196 -18.25 -9.56 -19.83
N ARG A 197 -17.77 -9.53 -18.58
CA ARG A 197 -17.88 -10.63 -17.63
C ARG A 197 -19.14 -10.59 -16.76
N LYS A 198 -19.87 -9.48 -16.84
CA LYS A 198 -21.19 -9.27 -16.22
C LYS A 198 -22.31 -9.63 -17.18
#